data_47befa1057f87ebf4d4796ef4d9f8a43
#
_entry.id   47befa1057f87ebf4d4796ef4d9f8a43
#
_cell.length_a   1.000
_cell.length_b   1.000
_cell.length_c   1.000
_cell.angle_alpha   90.00
_cell.angle_beta   90.00
_cell.angle_gamma   90.00
#
_symmetry.space_group_name_H-M   'P 1'
#
loop_
_entity.id
_entity.type
_entity.pdbx_description
1 polymer ?
#
loop_
_entity_poly.entity_id
_entity_poly.type
_entity_poly.pdbx_seq_one_letter_code
_entity_poly.pdbx_strand_id
1 'polypeptide(L)' 'MRNVVAAGPNLTVVRCDAGAAPRVGLVLDGLSQPGLVGTLAGDDTVFVASDSAAAQKRLIEFLNSRMTNQS' A
#
# COMPACT_ATOMS: atom_id res chain seq x y z
N MET A 1 6.14 -7.18 -2.87
CA MET A 1 5.17 -7.08 -1.75
C MET A 1 4.87 -8.47 -1.23
N ARG A 2 4.85 -8.61 0.08
CA ARG A 2 4.58 -9.91 0.70
C ARG A 2 3.13 -10.03 1.17
N ASN A 3 2.60 -9.01 1.81
CA ASN A 3 1.18 -8.96 2.15
C ASN A 3 0.73 -7.52 2.35
N VAL A 4 -0.59 -7.35 2.37
CA VAL A 4 -1.23 -6.05 2.55
C VAL A 4 -2.31 -6.23 3.61
N VAL A 5 -2.27 -5.38 4.65
CA VAL A 5 -3.16 -5.50 5.81
C VAL A 5 -3.77 -4.15 6.13
N ALA A 6 -5.06 -4.12 6.38
CA ALA A 6 -5.73 -2.92 6.90
C ALA A 6 -5.50 -2.83 8.41
N ALA A 7 -4.99 -1.68 8.83
CA ALA A 7 -4.82 -1.37 10.26
C ALA A 7 -5.80 -0.24 10.58
N GLY A 8 -7.04 -0.60 10.81
CA GLY A 8 -8.12 0.38 10.95
C GLY A 8 -8.57 0.89 9.59
N PRO A 9 -9.50 1.85 9.56
CA PRO A 9 -10.16 2.26 8.30
C PRO A 9 -9.31 3.16 7.42
N ASN A 10 -8.21 3.72 7.93
CA ASN A 10 -7.46 4.74 7.21
C ASN A 10 -6.00 4.36 6.96
N LEU A 11 -5.46 3.34 7.64
CA LEU A 11 -4.06 2.95 7.49
C LEU A 11 -3.97 1.58 6.81
N THR A 12 -3.17 1.51 5.76
CA THR A 12 -2.85 0.24 5.09
C THR A 12 -1.37 -0.04 5.31
N VAL A 13 -1.06 -1.25 5.73
CA VAL A 13 0.31 -1.69 5.97
C VAL A 13 0.69 -2.67 4.87
N VAL A 14 1.71 -2.29 4.09
CA VAL A 14 2.23 -3.13 3.00
C VAL A 14 3.56 -3.70 3.46
N ARG A 15 3.64 -5.02 3.60
CA ARG A 15 4.87 -5.70 4.00
C ARG A 15 5.64 -6.11 2.75
N CYS A 16 6.94 -5.87 2.77
CA CYS A 16 7.81 -6.09 1.63
C CYS A 16 9.03 -6.92 2.06
N ASP A 17 9.81 -7.37 1.09
CA ASP A 17 11.12 -7.95 1.38
C ASP A 17 12.04 -6.88 1.97
N ALA A 18 13.04 -7.32 2.73
CA ALA A 18 14.01 -6.41 3.33
C ALA A 18 14.63 -5.52 2.25
N GLY A 19 14.65 -4.22 2.50
CA GLY A 19 15.22 -3.23 1.60
C GLY A 19 14.32 -2.83 0.43
N ALA A 20 13.15 -3.45 0.25
CA ALA A 20 12.29 -3.20 -0.89
C ALA A 20 11.26 -2.10 -0.66
N ALA A 21 11.01 -1.71 0.59
CA ALA A 21 9.94 -0.76 0.90
C ALA A 21 10.11 0.61 0.24
N PRO A 22 11.32 1.20 0.16
CA PRO A 22 11.44 2.50 -0.50
C PRO A 22 10.99 2.48 -1.95
N ARG A 23 11.29 1.41 -2.68
CA ARG A 23 10.89 1.26 -4.08
C ARG A 23 9.38 1.11 -4.20
N VAL A 24 8.79 0.28 -3.35
CA VAL A 24 7.34 0.09 -3.32
C VAL A 24 6.66 1.40 -2.94
N GLY A 25 7.20 2.12 -1.97
CA GLY A 25 6.67 3.42 -1.56
C GLY A 25 6.64 4.43 -2.69
N LEU A 26 7.68 4.46 -3.53
CA LEU A 26 7.71 5.35 -4.69
C LEU A 26 6.59 5.01 -5.68
N VAL A 27 6.36 3.73 -5.92
CA VAL A 27 5.28 3.30 -6.81
C VAL A 27 3.93 3.72 -6.25
N LEU A 28 3.70 3.48 -4.96
CA LEU A 28 2.43 3.84 -4.32
C LEU A 28 2.21 5.34 -4.31
N ASP A 29 3.26 6.12 -4.07
CA ASP A 29 3.18 7.57 -4.05
C ASP A 29 2.84 8.14 -5.42
N GLY A 30 3.17 7.41 -6.48
CA GLY A 30 2.85 7.81 -7.85
C GLY A 30 1.46 7.40 -8.34
N LEU A 31 0.69 6.68 -7.51
CA LEU A 31 -0.66 6.27 -7.91
C LEU A 31 -1.60 7.47 -7.89
N SER A 32 -2.47 7.52 -8.91
CA SER A 32 -3.47 8.59 -9.02
C SER A 32 -4.82 8.18 -8.48
N GLN A 33 -4.87 7.28 -7.51
CA GLN A 33 -6.13 6.83 -6.94
C GLN A 33 -6.69 7.88 -5.99
N PRO A 34 -8.00 8.21 -6.11
CA PRO A 34 -8.62 9.18 -5.20
C PRO A 34 -8.58 8.67 -3.76
N GLY A 35 -8.34 9.59 -2.84
CA GLY A 35 -8.40 9.29 -1.42
C GLY A 35 -7.09 8.83 -0.79
N LEU A 36 -6.01 8.68 -1.56
CA LEU A 36 -4.71 8.41 -1.00
C LEU A 36 -4.10 9.72 -0.52
N VAL A 37 -3.77 9.79 0.76
CA VAL A 37 -3.31 11.01 1.41
C VAL A 37 -1.80 11.10 1.44
N GLY A 38 -1.13 9.99 1.72
CA GLY A 38 0.32 10.00 1.80
C GLY A 38 0.87 8.61 2.04
N THR A 39 2.18 8.48 1.83
CA THR A 39 2.88 7.19 1.92
C THR A 39 4.18 7.40 2.68
N LEU A 40 4.49 6.47 3.57
CA LEU A 40 5.73 6.48 4.33
C LEU A 40 6.36 5.10 4.26
N ALA A 41 7.59 5.02 3.77
CA ALA A 41 8.30 3.75 3.62
C ALA A 41 9.43 3.64 4.63
N GLY A 42 9.48 2.49 5.30
CA GLY A 42 10.63 2.07 6.09
C GLY A 42 11.55 1.19 5.27
N ASP A 43 12.09 0.16 5.87
CA ASP A 43 12.96 -0.81 5.18
C ASP A 43 12.14 -1.91 4.49
N ASP A 44 11.24 -2.53 5.22
CA ASP A 44 10.43 -3.67 4.76
C ASP A 44 8.92 -3.42 4.88
N THR A 45 8.52 -2.21 5.22
CA THR A 45 7.12 -1.89 5.49
C THR A 45 6.80 -0.52 4.92
N VAL A 46 5.63 -0.41 4.28
CA VAL A 46 5.11 0.87 3.79
C VAL A 46 3.77 1.14 4.45
N PHE A 47 3.59 2.35 4.98
CA PHE A 47 2.31 2.82 5.50
C PHE A 47 1.67 3.72 4.46
N VAL A 48 0.41 3.45 4.15
CA VAL A 48 -0.37 4.29 3.23
C VAL A 48 -1.60 4.80 3.97
N ALA A 49 -1.73 6.11 4.03
CA ALA A 49 -2.88 6.75 4.65
C ALA A 49 -3.95 7.02 3.59
N SER A 50 -5.19 6.64 3.90
CA SER A 50 -6.35 6.90 3.04
C SER A 50 -7.33 7.79 3.79
N ASP A 51 -8.08 8.61 3.06
CA ASP A 51 -9.02 9.54 3.67
C ASP A 51 -10.36 8.88 4.02
N SER A 52 -10.59 7.64 3.58
CA SER A 52 -11.83 6.93 3.85
C SER A 52 -11.61 5.43 3.76
N ALA A 53 -12.53 4.67 4.36
CA ALA A 53 -12.50 3.22 4.26
C ALA A 53 -12.71 2.74 2.83
N ALA A 54 -13.50 3.46 2.05
CA ALA A 54 -13.73 3.12 0.65
C ALA A 54 -12.45 3.27 -0.17
N ALA A 55 -11.68 4.33 0.06
CA ALA A 55 -10.40 4.52 -0.62
C ALA A 55 -9.40 3.43 -0.22
N GLN A 56 -9.37 3.07 1.05
CA GLN A 56 -8.53 1.99 1.53
C GLN A 56 -8.88 0.67 0.85
N LYS A 57 -10.16 0.37 0.73
CA LYS A 57 -10.60 -0.87 0.10
C LYS A 57 -10.15 -0.95 -1.36
N ARG A 58 -10.29 0.16 -2.10
CA ARG A 58 -9.83 0.21 -3.49
C ARG A 58 -8.33 -0.02 -3.59
N LEU A 59 -7.56 0.58 -2.69
CA LEU A 59 -6.12 0.41 -2.66
C LEU A 59 -5.75 -1.05 -2.40
N ILE A 60 -6.36 -1.67 -1.40
CA ILE A 60 -6.05 -3.05 -1.04
C ILE A 60 -6.41 -4.00 -2.19
N GLU A 61 -7.55 -3.79 -2.84
CA GLU A 61 -7.95 -4.60 -3.99
C GLU A 61 -6.94 -4.47 -5.13
N PHE A 62 -6.48 -3.25 -5.39
CA PHE A 62 -5.47 -3.00 -6.42
C PHE A 62 -4.17 -3.73 -6.10
N LEU A 63 -3.69 -3.61 -4.86
CA LEU A 63 -2.41 -4.23 -4.47
C LEU A 63 -2.50 -5.76 -4.47
N ASN A 64 -3.61 -6.31 -3.99
CA ASN A 64 -3.80 -7.76 -4.01
C ASN A 64 -3.86 -8.30 -5.44
N SER A 65 -4.46 -7.55 -6.36
CA SER A 65 -4.48 -7.91 -7.76
C SER A 65 -3.06 -7.99 -8.32
N ARG A 66 -2.19 -7.04 -7.96
CA ARG A 66 -0.80 -7.04 -8.40
C ARG A 66 -0.02 -8.23 -7.86
N MET A 67 -0.25 -8.58 -6.60
CA MET A 67 0.43 -9.72 -6.00
C MET A 67 0.00 -11.03 -6.66
N THR A 68 -1.28 -11.17 -6.95
CA THR A 68 -1.82 -12.35 -7.62
C THR A 68 -1.21 -12.52 -9.00
N ASN A 69 -1.03 -11.43 -9.73
CA ASN A 69 -0.50 -11.46 -11.10
C ASN A 69 0.98 -11.80 -11.16
N GLN A 70 1.66 -11.85 -10.03
CA GLN A 70 3.09 -12.19 -9.98
C GLN A 70 3.35 -13.67 -9.74
N SER A 71 2.33 -14.44 -9.49
CA SER A 71 2.48 -15.87 -9.20
C SER A 71 2.42 -16.75 -10.44
#